data_bfe059c295cf452012b54be1a845d497
#
_entry.id   bfe059c295cf452012b54be1a845d497
#
_cell.length_a   1.000
_cell.length_b   1.000
_cell.length_c   1.000
_cell.angle_alpha   90.00
_cell.angle_beta   90.00
_cell.angle_gamma   90.00
#
_symmetry.space_group_name_H-M   'P 1'
#
loop_
_entity.id
_entity.type
_entity.pdbx_description
1 polymer ?
#
loop_
_entity_poly.entity_id
_entity_poly.type
_entity_poly.pdbx_seq_one_letter_code
_entity_poly.pdbx_strand_id
1 'polypeptide(L)'
;MRPAILALAALFCALPAVARKADQGPKARHYVLAQSTLSYHMSHPLHEVDGVSRAAKGKGICQNGWCDFLIAAPVKSFDSGDTNRDLHMLEVTRGAEYPMVIVRTRFPEPEISASTLYADLDVQFAGQTAHYAHVAFQRSGQGSQIHITGVIPATCSDFKIDRPTFLAVPIKNEIPVRVNMAWQRM
;
A
#
# COMPACT_ATOMS: atom_id res chain seq x y z
N MET A 1 60.96 67.56 -25.34
CA MET A 1 59.60 67.40 -24.72
C MET A 1 59.18 65.93 -24.89
N ARG A 2 59.12 65.15 -23.81
CA ARG A 2 58.68 63.76 -23.83
C ARG A 2 57.33 63.64 -23.08
N PRO A 3 56.30 63.06 -23.67
CA PRO A 3 55.07 62.83 -22.90
C PRO A 3 55.22 61.54 -22.05
N ALA A 4 54.80 61.65 -20.79
CA ALA A 4 54.67 60.54 -19.83
C ALA A 4 53.40 59.76 -20.12
N ILE A 5 53.53 58.41 -20.29
CA ILE A 5 52.41 57.52 -20.42
C ILE A 5 52.03 57.02 -19.01
N LEU A 6 50.85 57.40 -18.50
CA LEU A 6 50.26 56.87 -17.30
C LEU A 6 49.69 55.49 -17.63
N ALA A 7 50.23 54.43 -17.02
CA ALA A 7 49.69 53.11 -17.07
C ALA A 7 48.60 52.96 -15.93
N LEU A 8 47.32 52.82 -16.34
CA LEU A 8 46.23 52.56 -15.44
C LEU A 8 46.15 51.03 -15.15
N ALA A 9 46.60 50.62 -13.97
CA ALA A 9 46.48 49.23 -13.52
C ALA A 9 45.05 48.96 -13.06
N ALA A 10 44.27 48.18 -13.85
CA ALA A 10 42.95 47.69 -13.47
C ALA A 10 43.10 46.51 -12.49
N LEU A 11 42.77 46.76 -11.23
CA LEU A 11 42.72 45.73 -10.19
C LEU A 11 41.42 44.89 -10.34
N PHE A 12 41.57 43.70 -10.95
CA PHE A 12 40.47 42.74 -11.08
C PHE A 12 40.26 42.04 -9.73
N CYS A 13 39.23 42.49 -8.99
CA CYS A 13 38.80 41.85 -7.73
C CYS A 13 38.03 40.56 -8.08
N ALA A 14 38.70 39.40 -8.05
CA ALA A 14 38.04 38.10 -8.19
C ALA A 14 37.23 37.76 -6.94
N LEU A 15 35.90 37.88 -7.01
CA LEU A 15 34.99 37.41 -6.00
C LEU A 15 35.01 35.87 -5.98
N PRO A 16 35.21 35.20 -4.83
CA PRO A 16 35.10 33.76 -4.76
C PRO A 16 33.64 33.34 -5.04
N ALA A 17 33.44 32.56 -6.07
CA ALA A 17 32.17 31.90 -6.35
C ALA A 17 31.91 30.90 -5.24
N VAL A 18 31.04 31.25 -4.28
CA VAL A 18 30.52 30.33 -3.30
C VAL A 18 29.62 29.35 -4.07
N ALA A 19 30.17 28.17 -4.36
CA ALA A 19 29.39 27.06 -4.90
C ALA A 19 28.33 26.69 -3.86
N ARG A 20 27.09 27.11 -4.08
CA ARG A 20 25.93 26.61 -3.33
C ARG A 20 25.86 25.11 -3.57
N LYS A 21 26.23 24.33 -2.54
CA LYS A 21 25.92 22.91 -2.49
C LYS A 21 24.42 22.81 -2.73
N ALA A 22 24.02 22.21 -3.85
CA ALA A 22 22.62 21.93 -4.12
C ALA A 22 22.11 21.10 -2.92
N ASP A 23 21.17 21.67 -2.18
CA ASP A 23 20.46 20.98 -1.12
C ASP A 23 19.73 19.80 -1.78
N GLN A 24 20.32 18.61 -1.66
CA GLN A 24 19.66 17.38 -2.08
C GLN A 24 18.56 17.15 -1.08
N GLY A 25 17.36 17.56 -1.42
CA GLY A 25 16.16 17.31 -0.63
C GLY A 25 16.11 15.85 -0.16
N PRO A 26 15.32 15.52 0.87
CA PRO A 26 15.33 14.20 1.50
C PRO A 26 15.20 13.10 0.45
N LYS A 27 16.21 12.21 0.45
CA LYS A 27 16.32 11.11 -0.53
C LYS A 27 15.10 10.20 -0.42
N ALA A 28 14.44 9.93 -1.54
CA ALA A 28 13.29 9.03 -1.58
C ALA A 28 13.64 7.66 -0.97
N ARG A 29 12.75 7.13 -0.12
CA ARG A 29 12.87 5.80 0.48
C ARG A 29 11.93 4.85 -0.21
N HIS A 30 12.46 3.79 -0.79
CA HIS A 30 11.70 2.79 -1.51
C HIS A 30 11.46 1.56 -0.62
N TYR A 31 10.29 0.92 -0.80
CA TYR A 31 9.89 -0.27 -0.08
C TYR A 31 9.37 -1.31 -1.07
N VAL A 32 9.64 -2.58 -0.76
CA VAL A 32 9.08 -3.71 -1.48
C VAL A 32 8.42 -4.67 -0.49
N LEU A 33 7.28 -5.22 -0.86
CA LEU A 33 6.61 -6.26 -0.06
C LEU A 33 7.39 -7.56 -0.21
N ALA A 34 8.03 -7.99 0.88
CA ALA A 34 8.85 -9.20 0.93
C ALA A 34 8.01 -10.45 1.21
N GLN A 35 7.04 -10.33 2.13
CA GLN A 35 6.12 -11.41 2.49
C GLN A 35 4.73 -10.85 2.77
N SER A 36 3.71 -11.64 2.47
CA SER A 36 2.32 -11.30 2.76
C SER A 36 1.52 -12.52 3.16
N THR A 37 0.62 -12.33 4.11
CA THR A 37 -0.51 -13.23 4.36
C THR A 37 -1.75 -12.37 4.49
N LEU A 38 -2.68 -12.55 3.58
CA LEU A 38 -4.00 -11.93 3.58
C LEU A 38 -5.01 -13.02 3.85
N SER A 39 -5.93 -12.84 4.79
CA SER A 39 -7.03 -13.77 4.98
C SER A 39 -8.35 -13.04 5.12
N TYR A 40 -9.32 -13.41 4.29
CA TYR A 40 -10.70 -13.00 4.51
C TYR A 40 -11.39 -13.99 5.44
N HIS A 41 -12.35 -13.49 6.19
CA HIS A 41 -13.24 -14.31 7.01
C HIS A 41 -14.68 -14.09 6.56
N MET A 42 -15.41 -15.19 6.35
CA MET A 42 -16.80 -15.18 5.91
C MET A 42 -17.63 -16.07 6.84
N SER A 43 -18.68 -15.51 7.38
CA SER A 43 -19.53 -16.18 8.38
C SER A 43 -20.91 -16.51 7.81
N HIS A 44 -21.34 -17.75 8.06
CA HIS A 44 -22.68 -18.24 7.80
C HIS A 44 -23.20 -18.91 9.09
N PRO A 45 -24.52 -18.90 9.40
CA PRO A 45 -25.04 -19.50 10.62
C PRO A 45 -24.67 -20.98 10.86
N LEU A 46 -24.35 -21.72 9.79
CA LEU A 46 -24.02 -23.15 9.88
C LEU A 46 -22.50 -23.44 9.76
N HIS A 47 -21.70 -22.51 9.27
CA HIS A 47 -20.25 -22.70 9.08
C HIS A 47 -19.53 -21.38 8.87
N GLU A 48 -18.25 -21.40 9.08
CA GLU A 48 -17.35 -20.29 8.82
C GLU A 48 -16.31 -20.67 7.77
N VAL A 49 -15.86 -19.72 7.00
CA VAL A 49 -14.87 -19.92 5.93
C VAL A 49 -13.80 -18.86 6.05
N ASP A 50 -12.56 -19.30 6.08
CA ASP A 50 -11.39 -18.45 5.87
C ASP A 50 -10.75 -18.78 4.52
N GLY A 51 -10.42 -17.76 3.75
CA GLY A 51 -9.60 -17.93 2.55
C GLY A 51 -8.31 -17.15 2.69
N VAL A 52 -7.18 -17.77 2.34
CA VAL A 52 -5.83 -17.24 2.60
C VAL A 52 -5.06 -17.07 1.30
N SER A 53 -4.46 -15.89 1.11
CA SER A 53 -3.52 -15.62 0.02
C SER A 53 -2.15 -15.22 0.58
N ARG A 54 -1.09 -15.76 -0.05
CA ARG A 54 0.32 -15.37 0.18
C ARG A 54 0.98 -14.81 -1.08
N ALA A 55 0.18 -14.48 -2.08
CA ALA A 55 0.66 -14.09 -3.40
C ALA A 55 0.66 -12.57 -3.66
N ALA A 56 0.32 -11.76 -2.65
CA ALA A 56 0.33 -10.31 -2.83
C ALA A 56 1.74 -9.80 -3.14
N LYS A 57 1.79 -8.79 -4.00
CA LYS A 57 2.98 -8.01 -4.32
C LYS A 57 2.71 -6.56 -3.97
N GLY A 58 3.77 -5.81 -3.63
CA GLY A 58 3.59 -4.41 -3.28
C GLY A 58 4.88 -3.61 -3.43
N LYS A 59 4.69 -2.32 -3.67
CA LYS A 59 5.75 -1.31 -3.69
C LYS A 59 5.31 -0.09 -2.91
N GLY A 60 6.25 0.59 -2.29
CA GLY A 60 6.03 1.85 -1.59
C GLY A 60 7.16 2.82 -1.83
N ILE A 61 6.85 4.10 -1.75
CA ILE A 61 7.81 5.19 -1.80
C ILE A 61 7.43 6.23 -0.75
N CYS A 62 8.43 6.69 0.03
CA CYS A 62 8.29 7.84 0.90
C CYS A 62 9.20 8.94 0.39
N GLN A 63 8.62 10.09 0.05
CA GLN A 63 9.32 11.28 -0.42
C GLN A 63 8.50 12.54 -0.15
N ASN A 64 9.19 13.66 0.06
CA ASN A 64 8.56 14.97 0.25
C ASN A 64 7.50 14.99 1.38
N GLY A 65 7.73 14.22 2.46
CA GLY A 65 6.85 14.17 3.63
C GLY A 65 5.64 13.23 3.50
N TRP A 66 5.53 12.47 2.41
CA TRP A 66 4.44 11.52 2.15
C TRP A 66 4.95 10.14 1.80
N CYS A 67 4.18 9.14 2.17
CA CYS A 67 4.36 7.75 1.74
C CYS A 67 3.19 7.31 0.89
N ASP A 68 3.48 6.75 -0.28
CA ASP A 68 2.51 6.15 -1.21
C ASP A 68 2.82 4.65 -1.32
N PHE A 69 1.80 3.81 -1.12
CA PHE A 69 1.94 2.35 -1.24
C PHE A 69 0.88 1.80 -2.18
N LEU A 70 1.29 0.82 -2.97
CA LEU A 70 0.44 0.04 -3.87
C LEU A 70 0.64 -1.44 -3.58
N ILE A 71 -0.45 -2.14 -3.29
CA ILE A 71 -0.50 -3.59 -3.08
C ILE A 71 -1.45 -4.20 -4.11
N ALA A 72 -1.07 -5.35 -4.68
CA ALA A 72 -1.90 -6.10 -5.60
C ALA A 72 -1.87 -7.60 -5.23
N ALA A 73 -3.05 -8.23 -5.11
CA ALA A 73 -3.22 -9.64 -4.82
C ALA A 73 -4.11 -10.29 -5.88
N PRO A 74 -3.70 -11.42 -6.52
CA PRO A 74 -4.57 -12.12 -7.45
C PRO A 74 -5.77 -12.71 -6.71
N VAL A 75 -7.00 -12.47 -7.21
CA VAL A 75 -8.23 -13.02 -6.60
C VAL A 75 -8.15 -14.54 -6.52
N LYS A 76 -7.69 -15.19 -7.58
CA LYS A 76 -7.51 -16.66 -7.65
C LYS A 76 -6.50 -17.26 -6.68
N SER A 77 -5.73 -16.42 -5.97
CA SER A 77 -4.72 -16.89 -5.01
C SER A 77 -5.25 -17.09 -3.59
N PHE A 78 -6.49 -16.73 -3.35
CA PHE A 78 -7.15 -17.01 -2.09
C PHE A 78 -7.63 -18.47 -2.10
N ASP A 79 -7.13 -19.23 -1.14
CA ASP A 79 -7.38 -20.66 -0.94
C ASP A 79 -8.17 -20.84 0.36
N SER A 80 -9.36 -21.41 0.26
CA SER A 80 -10.22 -21.72 1.38
C SER A 80 -10.16 -23.20 1.81
N GLY A 81 -9.30 -23.99 1.15
CA GLY A 81 -9.20 -25.44 1.34
C GLY A 81 -10.28 -26.26 0.62
N ASP A 82 -11.11 -25.63 -0.21
CA ASP A 82 -12.14 -26.27 -1.01
C ASP A 82 -12.20 -25.65 -2.42
N THR A 83 -11.83 -26.42 -3.43
CA THR A 83 -11.73 -25.95 -4.81
C THR A 83 -13.09 -25.47 -5.37
N ASN A 84 -14.21 -26.10 -5.03
CA ASN A 84 -15.52 -25.68 -5.53
C ASN A 84 -15.91 -24.32 -4.94
N ARG A 85 -15.61 -24.11 -3.65
CA ARG A 85 -15.85 -22.85 -2.97
C ARG A 85 -14.96 -21.73 -3.54
N ASP A 86 -13.72 -22.04 -3.86
CA ASP A 86 -12.79 -21.08 -4.49
C ASP A 86 -13.21 -20.71 -5.92
N LEU A 87 -13.71 -21.68 -6.70
CA LEU A 87 -14.30 -21.41 -8.01
C LEU A 87 -15.56 -20.54 -7.91
N HIS A 88 -16.43 -20.84 -6.95
CA HIS A 88 -17.63 -20.01 -6.72
C HIS A 88 -17.28 -18.60 -6.25
N MET A 89 -16.24 -18.44 -5.42
CA MET A 89 -15.72 -17.12 -5.05
C MET A 89 -15.26 -16.35 -6.29
N LEU A 90 -14.54 -16.98 -7.22
CA LEU A 90 -14.13 -16.35 -8.47
C LEU A 90 -15.33 -15.93 -9.34
N GLU A 91 -16.40 -16.73 -9.36
CA GLU A 91 -17.62 -16.43 -10.09
C GLU A 91 -18.32 -15.19 -9.52
N VAL A 92 -18.68 -15.20 -8.23
CA VAL A 92 -19.42 -14.09 -7.60
C VAL A 92 -18.63 -12.78 -7.55
N THR A 93 -17.30 -12.85 -7.52
CA THR A 93 -16.40 -11.68 -7.56
C THR A 93 -16.03 -11.26 -8.97
N ARG A 94 -16.54 -11.94 -9.99
CA ARG A 94 -16.17 -11.73 -11.40
C ARG A 94 -14.64 -11.78 -11.60
N GLY A 95 -13.98 -12.75 -10.96
CA GLY A 95 -12.52 -12.86 -10.93
C GLY A 95 -11.87 -13.05 -12.30
N ALA A 96 -12.60 -13.51 -13.32
CA ALA A 96 -12.12 -13.58 -14.70
C ALA A 96 -11.99 -12.18 -15.34
N GLU A 97 -12.91 -11.26 -15.02
CA GLU A 97 -12.94 -9.89 -15.54
C GLU A 97 -12.08 -8.95 -14.67
N TYR A 98 -12.12 -9.14 -13.36
CA TYR A 98 -11.38 -8.35 -12.36
C TYR A 98 -10.43 -9.24 -11.55
N PRO A 99 -9.33 -9.71 -12.14
CA PRO A 99 -8.50 -10.76 -11.56
C PRO A 99 -7.64 -10.33 -10.36
N MET A 100 -7.66 -9.04 -10.02
CA MET A 100 -6.78 -8.47 -9.00
C MET A 100 -7.57 -7.68 -7.96
N VAL A 101 -7.25 -7.88 -6.69
CA VAL A 101 -7.50 -6.90 -5.62
C VAL A 101 -6.34 -5.91 -5.64
N ILE A 102 -6.65 -4.61 -5.70
CA ILE A 102 -5.64 -3.55 -5.68
C ILE A 102 -5.94 -2.61 -4.53
N VAL A 103 -4.94 -2.39 -3.67
CA VAL A 103 -5.03 -1.45 -2.56
C VAL A 103 -4.04 -0.32 -2.77
N ARG A 104 -4.53 0.91 -2.71
CA ARG A 104 -3.72 2.12 -2.69
C ARG A 104 -3.90 2.82 -1.37
N THR A 105 -2.80 3.34 -0.83
CA THR A 105 -2.84 4.14 0.39
C THR A 105 -1.79 5.22 0.33
N ARG A 106 -2.13 6.36 0.92
CA ARG A 106 -1.23 7.50 1.10
C ARG A 106 -1.36 8.04 2.52
N PHE A 107 -0.23 8.28 3.17
CA PHE A 107 -0.21 8.81 4.54
C PHE A 107 1.04 9.66 4.77
N PRO A 108 1.04 10.55 5.80
CA PRO A 108 2.21 11.35 6.16
C PRO A 108 3.41 10.47 6.51
N GLU A 109 4.59 10.85 6.05
CA GLU A 109 5.83 10.07 6.24
C GLU A 109 6.16 9.76 7.71
N PRO A 110 5.92 10.62 8.71
CA PRO A 110 6.14 10.28 10.12
C PRO A 110 5.35 9.05 10.60
N GLU A 111 4.17 8.82 10.06
CA GLU A 111 3.29 7.70 10.43
C GLU A 111 3.95 6.33 10.18
N ILE A 112 4.85 6.21 9.21
CA ILE A 112 5.55 4.94 8.94
C ILE A 112 6.44 4.48 10.08
N SER A 113 6.77 5.36 11.00
CA SER A 113 7.59 5.09 12.19
C SER A 113 6.77 4.92 13.47
N ALA A 114 5.48 5.24 13.43
CA ALA A 114 4.58 5.07 14.56
C ALA A 114 4.32 3.58 14.85
N SER A 115 4.06 3.23 16.11
CA SER A 115 3.70 1.86 16.51
C SER A 115 2.31 1.46 15.99
N THR A 116 1.42 2.44 15.88
CA THR A 116 0.13 2.31 15.18
C THR A 116 0.14 3.28 14.01
N LEU A 117 0.00 2.73 12.81
CA LEU A 117 -0.14 3.48 11.57
C LEU A 117 -1.62 3.61 11.24
N TYR A 118 -2.09 4.84 11.04
CA TYR A 118 -3.42 5.10 10.50
C TYR A 118 -3.32 5.45 9.03
N ALA A 119 -4.12 4.80 8.22
CA ALA A 119 -4.08 4.99 6.76
C ALA A 119 -5.47 4.95 6.14
N ASP A 120 -5.68 5.84 5.17
CA ASP A 120 -6.84 5.77 4.29
C ASP A 120 -6.51 4.80 3.15
N LEU A 121 -7.46 3.93 2.82
CA LEU A 121 -7.29 2.91 1.80
C LEU A 121 -8.31 3.07 0.68
N ASP A 122 -7.86 3.04 -0.56
CA ASP A 122 -8.69 2.81 -1.73
C ASP A 122 -8.51 1.37 -2.18
N VAL A 123 -9.56 0.57 -2.03
CA VAL A 123 -9.57 -0.86 -2.38
C VAL A 123 -10.38 -1.08 -3.63
N GLN A 124 -9.74 -1.55 -4.71
CA GLN A 124 -10.39 -1.98 -5.93
C GLN A 124 -10.58 -3.49 -5.92
N PHE A 125 -11.82 -3.94 -6.01
CA PHE A 125 -12.19 -5.35 -6.06
C PHE A 125 -13.50 -5.54 -6.80
N ALA A 126 -13.67 -6.65 -7.52
CA ALA A 126 -14.88 -7.01 -8.26
C ALA A 126 -15.44 -5.86 -9.17
N GLY A 127 -14.54 -5.01 -9.71
CA GLY A 127 -14.90 -3.87 -10.55
C GLY A 127 -15.42 -2.65 -9.80
N GLN A 128 -15.37 -2.64 -8.47
CA GLN A 128 -15.74 -1.51 -7.63
C GLN A 128 -14.52 -0.97 -6.88
N THR A 129 -14.64 0.28 -6.41
CA THR A 129 -13.64 0.89 -5.51
C THR A 129 -14.35 1.30 -4.23
N ALA A 130 -13.88 0.79 -3.10
CA ALA A 130 -14.33 1.17 -1.77
C ALA A 130 -13.24 1.99 -1.07
N HIS A 131 -13.65 2.99 -0.32
CA HIS A 131 -12.76 3.84 0.48
C HIS A 131 -12.95 3.52 1.96
N TYR A 132 -11.84 3.21 2.65
CA TYR A 132 -11.83 2.98 4.10
C TYR A 132 -10.96 4.04 4.76
N ALA A 133 -11.57 4.95 5.49
CA ALA A 133 -10.87 6.01 6.18
C ALA A 133 -10.30 5.54 7.52
N HIS A 134 -9.10 6.02 7.83
CA HIS A 134 -8.48 5.92 9.16
C HIS A 134 -8.36 4.48 9.69
N VAL A 135 -8.00 3.54 8.83
CA VAL A 135 -7.79 2.14 9.22
C VAL A 135 -6.51 2.03 10.05
N ALA A 136 -6.63 1.42 11.24
CA ALA A 136 -5.51 1.24 12.14
C ALA A 136 -4.72 -0.04 11.85
N PHE A 137 -3.41 0.09 11.69
CA PHE A 137 -2.49 -1.02 11.54
C PHE A 137 -1.42 -0.98 12.63
N GLN A 138 -1.12 -2.13 13.21
CA GLN A 138 0.02 -2.27 14.12
C GLN A 138 1.30 -2.39 13.30
N ARG A 139 2.27 -1.59 13.65
CA ARG A 139 3.58 -1.59 13.03
C ARG A 139 4.62 -2.11 14.02
N SER A 140 5.47 -3.04 13.57
CA SER A 140 6.63 -3.54 14.30
C SER A 140 7.83 -3.66 13.37
N GLY A 141 8.96 -4.15 13.88
CA GLY A 141 10.21 -4.30 13.13
C GLY A 141 11.16 -3.13 13.32
N GLN A 142 12.41 -3.34 12.92
CA GLN A 142 13.52 -2.39 13.08
C GLN A 142 14.36 -2.30 11.80
N GLY A 143 15.09 -1.20 11.67
CA GLY A 143 16.03 -1.01 10.56
C GLY A 143 15.34 -0.91 9.21
N SER A 144 15.67 -1.84 8.32
CA SER A 144 15.13 -1.89 6.95
C SER A 144 13.86 -2.75 6.82
N GLN A 145 13.47 -3.49 7.86
CA GLN A 145 12.27 -4.33 7.86
C GLN A 145 11.14 -3.69 8.67
N ILE A 146 9.94 -3.70 8.09
CA ILE A 146 8.71 -3.23 8.71
C ILE A 146 7.67 -4.33 8.58
N HIS A 147 7.05 -4.70 9.71
CA HIS A 147 5.91 -5.60 9.76
C HIS A 147 4.64 -4.78 10.01
N ILE A 148 3.63 -5.03 9.23
CA ILE A 148 2.31 -4.38 9.31
C ILE A 148 1.26 -5.45 9.51
N THR A 149 0.46 -5.33 10.57
CA THR A 149 -0.69 -6.21 10.83
C THR A 149 -1.93 -5.38 11.12
N GLY A 150 -3.09 -5.87 10.71
CA GLY A 150 -4.35 -5.17 10.95
C GLY A 150 -5.54 -5.88 10.30
N VAL A 151 -6.68 -5.21 10.34
CA VAL A 151 -7.93 -5.72 9.74
C VAL A 151 -8.56 -4.60 8.91
N ILE A 152 -8.86 -4.90 7.64
CA ILE A 152 -9.67 -4.03 6.79
C ILE A 152 -11.12 -4.47 6.97
N PRO A 153 -12.05 -3.60 7.39
CA PRO A 153 -13.44 -3.94 7.70
C PRO A 153 -14.31 -3.99 6.43
N ALA A 154 -13.91 -4.82 5.46
CA ALA A 154 -14.59 -4.92 4.19
C ALA A 154 -15.96 -5.63 4.30
N THR A 155 -16.89 -5.27 3.40
CA THR A 155 -18.20 -5.92 3.28
C THR A 155 -18.47 -6.33 1.83
N CYS A 156 -19.38 -7.30 1.61
CA CYS A 156 -19.82 -7.66 0.26
C CYS A 156 -20.47 -6.46 -0.45
N SER A 157 -21.25 -5.66 0.27
CA SER A 157 -21.97 -4.50 -0.29
C SER A 157 -21.03 -3.39 -0.77
N ASP A 158 -19.84 -3.22 -0.19
CA ASP A 158 -18.83 -2.25 -0.63
C ASP A 158 -18.43 -2.48 -2.10
N PHE A 159 -18.47 -3.75 -2.53
CA PHE A 159 -18.05 -4.19 -3.86
C PHE A 159 -19.23 -4.66 -4.73
N LYS A 160 -20.46 -4.44 -4.29
CA LYS A 160 -21.69 -4.89 -4.97
C LYS A 160 -21.68 -6.39 -5.30
N ILE A 161 -21.13 -7.18 -4.39
CA ILE A 161 -21.11 -8.63 -4.49
C ILE A 161 -22.40 -9.17 -3.90
N ASP A 162 -23.15 -9.91 -4.73
CA ASP A 162 -24.32 -10.64 -4.24
C ASP A 162 -23.87 -11.70 -3.24
N ARG A 163 -24.47 -11.66 -2.05
CA ARG A 163 -24.09 -12.58 -0.98
C ARG A 163 -24.50 -14.01 -1.35
N PRO A 164 -23.53 -14.94 -1.44
CA PRO A 164 -23.86 -16.35 -1.67
C PRO A 164 -24.80 -16.88 -0.60
N THR A 165 -25.71 -17.77 -0.99
CA THR A 165 -26.66 -18.41 -0.09
C THR A 165 -26.34 -19.89 0.06
N PHE A 166 -26.49 -20.40 1.28
CA PHE A 166 -26.47 -21.83 1.56
C PHE A 166 -27.74 -22.21 2.30
N LEU A 167 -28.48 -23.19 1.79
CA LEU A 167 -29.80 -23.57 2.30
C LEU A 167 -30.78 -22.36 2.40
N ALA A 168 -30.79 -21.51 1.37
CA ALA A 168 -31.56 -20.28 1.30
C ALA A 168 -31.21 -19.19 2.34
N VAL A 169 -30.16 -19.37 3.13
CA VAL A 169 -29.65 -18.36 4.06
C VAL A 169 -28.40 -17.70 3.48
N PRO A 170 -28.37 -16.37 3.34
CA PRO A 170 -27.18 -15.69 2.84
C PRO A 170 -26.07 -15.65 3.91
N ILE A 171 -24.81 -15.59 3.47
CA ILE A 171 -23.67 -15.27 4.33
C ILE A 171 -23.86 -13.89 4.96
N LYS A 172 -23.15 -13.61 6.06
CA LYS A 172 -23.06 -12.25 6.60
C LYS A 172 -22.49 -11.29 5.57
N ASN A 173 -22.81 -10.02 5.70
CA ASN A 173 -22.30 -8.98 4.80
C ASN A 173 -20.81 -8.68 5.02
N GLU A 174 -20.37 -8.79 6.26
CA GLU A 174 -19.01 -8.51 6.71
C GLU A 174 -18.06 -9.60 6.18
N ILE A 175 -17.00 -9.17 5.53
CA ILE A 175 -15.89 -9.99 5.04
C ILE A 175 -14.55 -9.36 5.48
N PRO A 176 -14.29 -9.24 6.78
CA PRO A 176 -13.07 -8.61 7.28
C PRO A 176 -11.84 -9.31 6.72
N VAL A 177 -10.88 -8.50 6.26
CA VAL A 177 -9.61 -9.00 5.72
C VAL A 177 -8.49 -8.73 6.71
N ARG A 178 -7.93 -9.80 7.29
CA ARG A 178 -6.73 -9.71 8.13
C ARG A 178 -5.51 -9.55 7.23
N VAL A 179 -4.64 -8.64 7.62
CA VAL A 179 -3.42 -8.27 6.91
C VAL A 179 -2.23 -8.60 7.79
N ASN A 180 -1.25 -9.32 7.22
CA ASN A 180 0.07 -9.53 7.82
C ASN A 180 1.10 -9.41 6.69
N MET A 181 1.89 -8.34 6.72
CA MET A 181 2.84 -7.97 5.66
C MET A 181 4.20 -7.63 6.22
N ALA A 182 5.25 -8.16 5.59
CA ALA A 182 6.62 -7.76 5.84
C ALA A 182 7.16 -6.95 4.66
N TRP A 183 7.58 -5.72 4.92
CA TRP A 183 8.14 -4.80 3.95
C TRP A 183 9.63 -4.64 4.15
N GLN A 184 10.38 -4.59 3.06
CA GLN A 184 11.81 -4.33 3.05
C GLN A 184 12.08 -2.97 2.43
N ARG A 185 12.81 -2.11 3.16
CA ARG A 185 13.35 -0.86 2.60
C ARG A 185 14.56 -1.18 1.73
N MET A 186 14.54 -0.65 0.51
CA MET A 186 15.59 -0.78 -0.49
C MET A 186 16.72 0.22 -0.26
#